data_a93879fc3f450b7a691759a42b09f250
#
_entry.id   a93879fc3f450b7a691759a42b09f250
#
_cell.length_a   1.000
_cell.length_b   1.000
_cell.length_c   1.000
_cell.angle_alpha   90.00
_cell.angle_beta   90.00
_cell.angle_gamma   90.00
#
_symmetry.space_group_name_H-M   'P 1'
#
loop_
_entity.id
_entity.type
_entity.pdbx_description
1 polymer ?
#
loop_
_entity_poly.entity_id
_entity_poly.type
_entity_poly.pdbx_seq_one_letter_code
_entity_poly.pdbx_strand_id
1 'polypeptide(L)'
;MQIQEPQDLAQGLIEIKDLYFTEQVFVWALRMKVRGKKFFQKVHVEFNNNLSPSAARIAIGSVNSVIQSIQTNGTKSIKLNCTCVPYLSPDEWLLVKFLRKVNNDPGIPWPLSDTDFIGKEGRDNFIHSLLAFQMALGSVDQRPRTGVTRRGKETDQVHKEASVTIH
;
A
#
# COMPACT_ATOMS: atom_id res chain seq x y z
N MET A 1 -12.41 -23.82 -9.75
CA MET A 1 -11.47 -22.98 -10.50
C MET A 1 -10.27 -22.74 -9.57
N GLN A 2 -9.19 -23.49 -9.75
CA GLN A 2 -7.99 -23.34 -8.92
C GLN A 2 -7.28 -22.07 -9.37
N ILE A 3 -7.22 -21.08 -8.50
CA ILE A 3 -6.34 -19.93 -8.68
C ILE A 3 -4.93 -20.46 -8.41
N GLN A 4 -4.17 -20.65 -9.49
CA GLN A 4 -2.75 -20.95 -9.41
C GLN A 4 -2.07 -19.78 -8.69
N GLU A 5 -1.65 -20.01 -7.44
CA GLU A 5 -0.69 -19.11 -6.80
C GLU A 5 0.57 -19.08 -7.68
N PRO A 6 1.08 -17.90 -8.00
CA PRO A 6 2.35 -17.81 -8.71
C PRO A 6 3.45 -18.41 -7.81
N GLN A 7 3.97 -19.57 -8.17
CA GLN A 7 5.13 -20.20 -7.54
C GLN A 7 6.44 -19.43 -7.78
N ASP A 8 6.36 -18.20 -8.28
CA ASP A 8 7.49 -17.38 -8.70
C ASP A 8 8.06 -16.43 -7.64
N LEU A 9 7.81 -16.69 -6.35
CA LEU A 9 8.45 -15.93 -5.27
C LEU A 9 9.98 -16.14 -5.19
N ALA A 10 10.52 -17.03 -5.97
CA ALA A 10 11.97 -17.30 -5.96
C ALA A 10 12.79 -16.42 -6.93
N GLN A 11 12.19 -15.77 -7.93
CA GLN A 11 12.95 -15.01 -8.94
C GLN A 11 12.23 -13.81 -9.58
N GLY A 12 10.98 -13.52 -9.28
CA GLY A 12 10.23 -12.45 -9.94
C GLY A 12 9.98 -11.24 -9.04
N LEU A 13 10.65 -10.12 -9.32
CA LEU A 13 10.31 -8.84 -8.72
C LEU A 13 8.94 -8.41 -9.27
N ILE A 14 7.94 -8.27 -8.40
CA ILE A 14 6.61 -7.79 -8.79
C ILE A 14 6.70 -6.30 -9.08
N GLU A 15 6.38 -5.91 -10.31
CA GLU A 15 6.38 -4.50 -10.70
C GLU A 15 5.08 -3.81 -10.25
N ILE A 16 5.21 -2.55 -9.81
CA ILE A 16 4.04 -1.76 -9.39
C ILE A 16 3.04 -1.60 -10.53
N LYS A 17 3.51 -1.50 -11.79
CA LYS A 17 2.63 -1.36 -12.96
C LYS A 17 1.68 -2.54 -13.18
N ASP A 18 2.02 -3.72 -12.65
CA ASP A 18 1.23 -4.96 -12.79
C ASP A 18 0.14 -5.10 -11.71
N LEU A 19 0.12 -4.19 -10.75
CA LEU A 19 -0.89 -4.12 -9.69
C LEU A 19 -2.20 -3.48 -10.20
N TYR A 20 -3.31 -3.76 -9.52
CA TYR A 20 -4.53 -2.98 -9.68
C TYR A 20 -4.31 -1.52 -9.27
N PHE A 21 -5.07 -0.60 -9.86
CA PHE A 21 -4.90 0.83 -9.61
C PHE A 21 -4.94 1.19 -8.12
N THR A 22 -5.92 0.67 -7.38
CA THR A 22 -6.04 0.91 -5.93
C THR A 22 -4.81 0.44 -5.15
N GLU A 23 -4.20 -0.67 -5.57
CA GLU A 23 -2.99 -1.21 -4.96
C GLU A 23 -1.76 -0.35 -5.27
N GLN A 24 -1.64 0.13 -6.53
CA GLN A 24 -0.59 1.08 -6.92
C GLN A 24 -0.66 2.35 -6.09
N VAL A 25 -1.86 2.91 -5.93
CA VAL A 25 -2.12 4.12 -5.13
C VAL A 25 -1.80 3.86 -3.65
N PHE A 26 -2.17 2.70 -3.13
CA PHE A 26 -1.89 2.31 -1.75
C PHE A 26 -0.39 2.25 -1.48
N VAL A 27 0.36 1.50 -2.28
CA VAL A 27 1.83 1.39 -2.14
C VAL A 27 2.50 2.76 -2.26
N TRP A 28 2.10 3.56 -3.26
CA TRP A 28 2.61 4.90 -3.43
C TRP A 28 2.35 5.78 -2.20
N ALA A 29 1.13 5.77 -1.67
CA ALA A 29 0.78 6.57 -0.49
C ALA A 29 1.55 6.15 0.77
N LEU A 30 1.75 4.83 0.99
CA LEU A 30 2.58 4.32 2.09
C LEU A 30 4.02 4.79 1.95
N ARG A 31 4.63 4.66 0.77
CA ARG A 31 6.00 5.12 0.50
C ARG A 31 6.17 6.62 0.74
N MET A 32 5.17 7.41 0.30
CA MET A 32 5.18 8.86 0.53
C MET A 32 5.03 9.22 2.01
N LYS A 33 4.21 8.48 2.75
CA LYS A 33 3.99 8.69 4.19
C LYS A 33 5.28 8.49 4.98
N VAL A 34 6.01 7.40 4.74
CA VAL A 34 7.24 7.08 5.48
C VAL A 34 8.41 7.99 5.13
N ARG A 35 8.39 8.61 3.94
CA ARG A 35 9.39 9.64 3.57
C ARG A 35 9.20 10.96 4.30
N GLY A 36 8.11 11.13 5.01
CA GLY A 36 7.86 12.27 5.88
C GLY A 36 6.78 13.23 5.39
N LYS A 37 6.51 14.24 6.24
CA LYS A 37 5.38 15.16 6.08
C LYS A 37 5.34 15.86 4.72
N LYS A 38 6.46 16.36 4.22
CA LYS A 38 6.55 17.07 2.93
C LYS A 38 6.11 16.19 1.76
N PHE A 39 6.49 14.93 1.77
CA PHE A 39 6.12 13.97 0.72
C PHE A 39 4.66 13.55 0.86
N PHE A 40 4.20 13.30 2.08
CA PHE A 40 2.81 12.93 2.33
C PHE A 40 1.81 14.05 1.97
N GLN A 41 2.24 15.32 1.99
CA GLN A 41 1.44 16.43 1.49
C GLN A 41 1.02 16.24 0.03
N LYS A 42 1.86 15.61 -0.81
CA LYS A 42 1.52 15.30 -2.21
C LYS A 42 0.35 14.30 -2.29
N VAL A 43 0.30 13.32 -1.36
CA VAL A 43 -0.84 12.39 -1.26
C VAL A 43 -2.13 13.14 -0.94
N HIS A 44 -2.08 14.10 0.00
CA HIS A 44 -3.23 14.94 0.32
C HIS A 44 -3.74 15.70 -0.92
N VAL A 45 -2.83 16.32 -1.68
CA VAL A 45 -3.18 17.07 -2.89
C VAL A 45 -3.84 16.14 -3.92
N GLU A 46 -3.20 15.01 -4.22
CA GLU A 46 -3.72 14.06 -5.22
C GLU A 46 -5.09 13.48 -4.82
N PHE A 47 -5.27 13.12 -3.55
CA PHE A 47 -6.55 12.57 -3.10
C PHE A 47 -7.65 13.64 -3.11
N ASN A 48 -7.37 14.87 -2.67
CA ASN A 48 -8.36 15.95 -2.71
C ASN A 48 -8.72 16.39 -4.14
N ASN A 49 -7.81 16.23 -5.10
CA ASN A 49 -8.08 16.57 -6.50
C ASN A 49 -8.86 15.48 -7.25
N ASN A 50 -8.75 14.21 -6.82
CA ASN A 50 -9.27 13.08 -7.59
C ASN A 50 -10.40 12.31 -6.90
N LEU A 51 -10.65 12.57 -5.62
CA LEU A 51 -11.71 11.92 -4.84
C LEU A 51 -12.70 12.96 -4.30
N SER A 52 -13.88 12.50 -3.89
CA SER A 52 -14.78 13.36 -3.11
C SER A 52 -14.12 13.76 -1.78
N PRO A 53 -14.51 14.91 -1.17
CA PRO A 53 -13.91 15.37 0.09
C PRO A 53 -13.99 14.35 1.23
N SER A 54 -15.06 13.56 1.28
CA SER A 54 -15.23 12.48 2.27
C SER A 54 -14.29 11.30 1.98
N ALA A 55 -14.24 10.85 0.73
CA ALA A 55 -13.37 9.76 0.31
C ALA A 55 -11.88 10.11 0.48
N ALA A 56 -11.48 11.33 0.14
CA ALA A 56 -10.11 11.81 0.35
C ALA A 56 -9.72 11.76 1.83
N ARG A 57 -10.57 12.24 2.74
CA ARG A 57 -10.32 12.18 4.19
C ARG A 57 -10.20 10.74 4.69
N ILE A 58 -11.08 9.85 4.23
CA ILE A 58 -11.04 8.43 4.61
C ILE A 58 -9.75 7.80 4.10
N ALA A 59 -9.38 7.98 2.84
CA ALA A 59 -8.16 7.40 2.26
C ALA A 59 -6.89 7.89 2.98
N ILE A 60 -6.77 9.20 3.24
CA ILE A 60 -5.65 9.78 3.98
C ILE A 60 -5.59 9.24 5.41
N GLY A 61 -6.73 9.19 6.10
CA GLY A 61 -6.84 8.65 7.44
C GLY A 61 -6.45 7.18 7.49
N SER A 62 -6.88 6.39 6.51
CA SER A 62 -6.56 4.96 6.41
C SER A 62 -5.06 4.71 6.25
N VAL A 63 -4.37 5.46 5.38
CA VAL A 63 -2.91 5.37 5.22
C VAL A 63 -2.20 5.69 6.54
N ASN A 64 -2.63 6.74 7.25
CA ASN A 64 -2.08 7.08 8.56
C ASN A 64 -2.28 5.95 9.57
N SER A 65 -3.50 5.39 9.64
CA SER A 65 -3.85 4.33 10.58
C SER A 65 -3.12 3.02 10.29
N VAL A 66 -2.92 2.67 9.02
CA VAL A 66 -2.10 1.50 8.63
C VAL A 66 -0.67 1.66 9.15
N ILE A 67 -0.01 2.78 8.86
CA ILE A 67 1.36 3.04 9.33
C ILE A 67 1.42 3.06 10.86
N GLN A 68 0.47 3.72 11.51
CA GLN A 68 0.39 3.77 12.97
C GLN A 68 0.20 2.38 13.60
N SER A 69 -0.67 1.55 13.01
CA SER A 69 -0.88 0.17 13.49
C SER A 69 0.42 -0.64 13.40
N ILE A 70 1.19 -0.50 12.33
CA ILE A 70 2.49 -1.15 12.18
C ILE A 70 3.48 -0.61 13.22
N GLN A 71 3.56 0.70 13.43
CA GLN A 71 4.49 1.32 14.36
C GLN A 71 4.19 0.99 15.83
N THR A 72 2.90 0.93 16.20
CA THR A 72 2.48 0.73 17.60
C THR A 72 2.37 -0.74 17.97
N ASN A 73 1.91 -1.58 17.04
CA ASN A 73 1.58 -2.98 17.31
C ASN A 73 2.39 -3.95 16.44
N GLY A 74 3.38 -3.46 15.71
CA GLY A 74 4.24 -4.29 14.88
C GLY A 74 5.10 -5.22 15.73
N THR A 75 5.15 -6.48 15.35
CA THR A 75 6.03 -7.51 15.96
C THR A 75 7.36 -7.62 15.24
N LYS A 76 7.45 -7.07 14.04
CA LYS A 76 8.67 -6.98 13.24
C LYS A 76 8.69 -5.70 12.40
N SER A 77 9.88 -5.33 11.97
CA SER A 77 10.08 -4.20 11.04
C SER A 77 9.54 -4.52 9.66
N ILE A 78 8.90 -3.55 9.04
CA ILE A 78 8.38 -3.61 7.67
C ILE A 78 9.24 -2.72 6.76
N LYS A 79 9.73 -3.27 5.68
CA LYS A 79 10.55 -2.56 4.70
C LYS A 79 9.71 -2.06 3.53
N LEU A 80 9.68 -0.75 3.34
CA LEU A 80 9.09 -0.10 2.16
C LEU A 80 10.19 0.45 1.26
N ASN A 81 10.06 0.24 -0.05
CA ASN A 81 11.00 0.76 -1.03
C ASN A 81 10.83 2.28 -1.24
N CYS A 82 11.85 2.93 -1.77
CA CYS A 82 11.75 4.30 -2.26
C CYS A 82 10.73 4.40 -3.42
N THR A 83 10.11 5.57 -3.58
CA THR A 83 9.17 5.83 -4.69
C THR A 83 9.81 5.71 -6.08
N CYS A 84 11.13 5.78 -6.19
CA CYS A 84 11.88 5.59 -7.41
C CYS A 84 12.05 4.11 -7.83
N VAL A 85 11.79 3.17 -6.92
CA VAL A 85 11.93 1.73 -7.19
C VAL A 85 10.63 1.21 -7.80
N PRO A 86 10.66 0.65 -9.03
CA PRO A 86 9.46 0.20 -9.73
C PRO A 86 8.92 -1.15 -9.21
N TYR A 87 9.67 -1.82 -8.33
CA TYR A 87 9.33 -3.13 -7.79
C TYR A 87 8.84 -3.03 -6.35
N LEU A 88 8.06 -4.03 -5.93
CA LEU A 88 7.66 -4.20 -4.54
C LEU A 88 8.78 -4.86 -3.72
N SER A 89 8.89 -4.45 -2.44
CA SER A 89 9.57 -5.28 -1.45
C SER A 89 8.69 -6.47 -1.06
N PRO A 90 9.25 -7.53 -0.45
CA PRO A 90 8.43 -8.63 0.08
C PRO A 90 7.38 -8.17 1.09
N ASP A 91 7.70 -7.17 1.91
CA ASP A 91 6.77 -6.62 2.90
C ASP A 91 5.66 -5.79 2.23
N GLU A 92 5.98 -5.02 1.20
CA GLU A 92 4.97 -4.31 0.40
C GLU A 92 4.02 -5.28 -0.29
N TRP A 93 4.56 -6.37 -0.84
CA TRP A 93 3.72 -7.41 -1.42
C TRP A 93 2.79 -8.05 -0.38
N LEU A 94 3.30 -8.28 0.84
CA LEU A 94 2.47 -8.75 1.94
C LEU A 94 1.31 -7.78 2.23
N LEU A 95 1.58 -6.47 2.32
CA LEU A 95 0.54 -5.45 2.53
C LEU A 95 -0.48 -5.41 1.38
N VAL A 96 -0.05 -5.56 0.14
CA VAL A 96 -0.95 -5.66 -1.03
C VAL A 96 -1.83 -6.92 -0.95
N LYS A 97 -1.27 -8.06 -0.54
CA LYS A 97 -2.07 -9.28 -0.33
C LYS A 97 -3.17 -9.08 0.72
N PHE A 98 -2.85 -8.37 1.81
CA PHE A 98 -3.86 -8.01 2.81
C PHE A 98 -4.95 -7.10 2.24
N LEU A 99 -4.56 -6.09 1.47
CA LEU A 99 -5.52 -5.21 0.82
C LEU A 99 -6.47 -5.99 -0.11
N ARG A 100 -5.95 -6.94 -0.89
CA ARG A 100 -6.77 -7.84 -1.73
C ARG A 100 -7.74 -8.68 -0.91
N LYS A 101 -7.26 -9.23 0.20
CA LYS A 101 -8.03 -10.14 1.03
C LYS A 101 -9.23 -9.44 1.68
N VAL A 102 -9.05 -8.24 2.22
CA VAL A 102 -10.17 -7.48 2.82
C VAL A 102 -11.22 -7.10 1.77
N ASN A 103 -10.82 -6.92 0.51
CA ASN A 103 -11.77 -6.62 -0.56
C ASN A 103 -12.60 -7.85 -0.96
N ASN A 104 -11.97 -9.02 -1.01
CA ASN A 104 -12.61 -10.25 -1.50
C ASN A 104 -13.45 -10.95 -0.44
N ASP A 105 -13.05 -10.85 0.82
CA ASP A 105 -13.73 -11.54 1.92
C ASP A 105 -13.49 -10.85 3.29
N PRO A 106 -14.26 -9.79 3.59
CA PRO A 106 -14.08 -9.02 4.82
C PRO A 106 -14.49 -9.78 6.09
N GLY A 107 -15.20 -10.91 5.97
CA GLY A 107 -15.75 -11.66 7.09
C GLY A 107 -14.95 -12.89 7.52
N ILE A 108 -13.95 -13.32 6.78
CA ILE A 108 -13.15 -14.49 7.15
C ILE A 108 -12.10 -14.14 8.20
N PRO A 109 -12.02 -14.91 9.30
CA PRO A 109 -10.93 -14.79 10.26
C PRO A 109 -9.59 -14.99 9.54
N TRP A 110 -8.70 -14.04 9.72
CA TRP A 110 -7.36 -14.10 9.10
C TRP A 110 -6.56 -15.23 9.76
N PRO A 111 -5.91 -16.10 8.97
CA PRO A 111 -4.99 -17.06 9.53
C PRO A 111 -3.94 -16.33 10.36
N LEU A 112 -3.68 -16.82 11.56
CA LEU A 112 -2.72 -16.20 12.49
C LEU A 112 -1.34 -16.04 11.84
N SER A 113 -0.93 -17.00 11.00
CA SER A 113 0.34 -16.98 10.27
C SER A 113 0.50 -15.78 9.33
N ASP A 114 -0.57 -15.28 8.73
CA ASP A 114 -0.48 -14.18 7.76
C ASP A 114 -0.35 -12.81 8.44
N THR A 115 -0.76 -12.70 9.71
CA THR A 115 -0.73 -11.43 10.47
C THR A 115 0.37 -11.37 11.52
N ASP A 116 1.35 -12.24 11.45
CA ASP A 116 2.43 -12.33 12.46
C ASP A 116 3.27 -11.05 12.61
N PHE A 117 3.17 -10.12 11.65
CA PHE A 117 3.85 -8.83 11.75
C PHE A 117 3.07 -7.78 12.57
N ILE A 118 1.79 -8.03 12.93
CA ILE A 118 0.96 -7.18 13.79
C ILE A 118 0.42 -7.97 14.97
N GLY A 119 0.63 -7.44 16.18
CA GLY A 119 0.08 -7.99 17.42
C GLY A 119 -1.46 -7.98 17.43
N LYS A 120 -2.06 -8.87 18.22
CA LYS A 120 -3.52 -9.04 18.27
C LYS A 120 -4.29 -7.74 18.48
N GLU A 121 -3.77 -6.86 19.34
CA GLU A 121 -4.41 -5.59 19.70
C GLU A 121 -4.50 -4.60 18.53
N GLY A 122 -3.57 -4.69 17.56
CA GLY A 122 -3.55 -3.81 16.39
C GLY A 122 -4.27 -4.34 15.16
N ARG A 123 -4.64 -5.62 15.15
CA ARG A 123 -5.16 -6.30 13.94
C ARG A 123 -6.47 -5.71 13.44
N ASP A 124 -7.43 -5.53 14.33
CA ASP A 124 -8.75 -5.03 13.94
C ASP A 124 -8.65 -3.62 13.36
N ASN A 125 -7.87 -2.76 14.00
CA ASN A 125 -7.64 -1.40 13.48
C ASN A 125 -6.93 -1.41 12.13
N PHE A 126 -5.95 -2.30 11.95
CA PHE A 126 -5.24 -2.47 10.68
C PHE A 126 -6.19 -2.94 9.56
N ILE A 127 -7.00 -3.98 9.83
CA ILE A 127 -7.97 -4.52 8.88
C ILE A 127 -9.02 -3.47 8.51
N HIS A 128 -9.60 -2.79 9.50
CA HIS A 128 -10.56 -1.71 9.25
C HIS A 128 -9.97 -0.57 8.43
N SER A 129 -8.70 -0.24 8.66
CA SER A 129 -8.01 0.79 7.88
C SER A 129 -7.83 0.38 6.41
N LEU A 130 -7.48 -0.88 6.14
CA LEU A 130 -7.39 -1.41 4.78
C LEU A 130 -8.76 -1.40 4.08
N LEU A 131 -9.80 -1.86 4.79
CA LEU A 131 -11.16 -1.86 4.25
C LEU A 131 -11.65 -0.44 3.94
N ALA A 132 -11.45 0.50 4.86
CA ALA A 132 -11.81 1.90 4.66
C ALA A 132 -11.08 2.53 3.46
N PHE A 133 -9.80 2.20 3.26
CA PHE A 133 -9.04 2.62 2.08
C PHE A 133 -9.65 2.07 0.79
N GLN A 134 -9.98 0.78 0.74
CA GLN A 134 -10.64 0.14 -0.39
C GLN A 134 -11.99 0.80 -0.70
N MET A 135 -12.80 1.05 0.32
CA MET A 135 -14.10 1.69 0.14
C MET A 135 -13.97 3.13 -0.39
N ALA A 136 -12.97 3.87 0.07
CA ALA A 136 -12.73 5.24 -0.38
C ALA A 136 -12.34 5.32 -1.87
N LEU A 137 -11.64 4.29 -2.39
CA LEU A 137 -11.21 4.21 -3.79
C LEU A 137 -12.09 3.28 -4.65
N GLY A 138 -13.04 2.59 -4.06
CA GLY A 138 -13.82 1.51 -4.72
C GLY A 138 -14.71 1.94 -5.89
N SER A 139 -14.91 3.24 -6.10
CA SER A 139 -15.58 3.78 -7.29
C SER A 139 -14.65 4.03 -8.48
N VAL A 140 -13.34 3.85 -8.30
CA VAL A 140 -12.34 4.05 -9.35
C VAL A 140 -12.13 2.74 -10.09
N ASP A 141 -12.12 2.78 -11.43
CA ASP A 141 -11.92 1.61 -12.29
C ASP A 141 -10.66 0.81 -11.88
N GLN A 142 -10.84 -0.41 -11.42
CA GLN A 142 -9.80 -1.24 -10.81
C GLN A 142 -8.90 -1.95 -11.83
N ARG A 143 -8.99 -1.64 -13.12
CA ARG A 143 -8.14 -2.26 -14.14
C ARG A 143 -6.69 -1.77 -14.02
N PRO A 144 -5.69 -2.66 -14.21
CA PRO A 144 -4.31 -2.23 -14.36
C PRO A 144 -4.21 -1.24 -15.52
N ARG A 145 -3.76 -0.02 -15.26
CA ARG A 145 -3.50 0.94 -16.33
C ARG A 145 -2.16 0.59 -16.98
N THR A 146 -2.23 -0.27 -17.97
CA THR A 146 -1.10 -0.48 -18.88
C THR A 146 -0.89 0.80 -19.68
N GLY A 147 0.18 1.54 -19.34
CA GLY A 147 0.75 2.56 -20.20
C GLY A 147 0.09 3.93 -20.18
N VAL A 148 0.46 4.77 -19.25
CA VAL A 148 0.56 6.21 -19.50
C VAL A 148 1.96 6.67 -19.07
N THR A 149 2.82 6.78 -20.06
CA THR A 149 4.14 7.43 -19.95
C THR A 149 3.91 8.92 -19.72
N ARG A 150 3.84 9.39 -18.49
CA ARG A 150 4.08 10.80 -18.21
C ARG A 150 5.59 11.02 -18.22
N ARG A 151 6.10 11.44 -19.36
CA ARG A 151 7.41 12.11 -19.48
C ARG A 151 7.34 13.40 -18.65
N GLY A 152 7.77 13.33 -17.41
CA GLY A 152 8.20 14.47 -16.62
C GLY A 152 9.70 14.36 -16.46
N LYS A 153 10.45 15.19 -17.18
CA LYS A 153 11.86 15.44 -16.91
C LYS A 153 11.94 16.12 -15.54
N GLU A 154 12.34 15.39 -14.54
CA GLU A 154 12.98 15.96 -13.36
C GLU A 154 14.27 15.17 -13.13
N THR A 155 15.36 15.86 -13.38
CA THR A 155 16.70 15.45 -12.96
C THR A 155 16.71 15.49 -11.45
N ASP A 156 16.54 14.34 -10.82
CA ASP A 156 16.63 14.23 -9.37
C ASP A 156 17.91 13.50 -8.98
N GLN A 157 18.63 14.19 -8.10
CA GLN A 157 19.87 13.71 -7.50
C GLN A 157 19.65 12.32 -6.90
N VAL A 158 20.56 11.43 -7.20
CA VAL A 158 20.67 10.08 -6.70
C VAL A 158 20.73 10.12 -5.15
N HIS A 159 19.59 9.91 -4.50
CA HIS A 159 19.56 9.66 -3.07
C HIS A 159 19.90 8.19 -2.78
N LYS A 160 20.93 8.02 -1.97
CA LYS A 160 21.54 6.73 -1.57
C LYS A 160 20.64 5.78 -0.77
N GLU A 161 19.41 6.14 -0.45
CA GLU A 161 18.51 5.29 0.34
C GLU A 161 17.37 4.76 -0.52
N ALA A 162 17.52 3.52 -0.98
CA ALA A 162 16.52 2.83 -1.81
C ALA A 162 15.30 2.30 -1.02
N SER A 163 15.32 2.36 0.30
CA SER A 163 14.24 1.82 1.14
C SER A 163 14.14 2.49 2.51
N VAL A 164 12.96 2.42 3.11
CA VAL A 164 12.67 2.84 4.48
C VAL A 164 12.12 1.66 5.27
N THR A 165 12.60 1.49 6.50
CA THR A 165 12.10 0.47 7.43
C THR A 165 11.21 1.12 8.48
N ILE A 166 10.06 0.53 8.75
CA ILE A 166 9.13 0.92 9.81
C ILE A 166 9.32 -0.06 10.97
N HIS A 167 9.56 0.48 12.15
CA HIS A 167 9.70 -0.27 13.40
C HIS A 167 8.50 -0.01 14.27
#